data_e8fe80dcb353ec9f1fcfcb9b00417265
#
_entry.id   e8fe80dcb353ec9f1fcfcb9b00417265
#
_cell.length_a   1.000
_cell.length_b   1.000
_cell.length_c   1.000
_cell.angle_alpha   90.00
_cell.angle_beta   90.00
_cell.angle_gamma   90.00
#
_symmetry.space_group_name_H-M   'P 1'
#
loop_
_entity.id
_entity.type
_entity.pdbx_description
1 polymer ?
#
loop_
_entity_poly.entity_id
_entity_poly.type
_entity_poly.pdbx_seq_one_letter_code
_entity_poly.pdbx_strand_id
1 'polypeptide(L)'
;MNTSENKKIQKVLITAGPTYERIDPVRFIGNYSSGKMGIALAEECLNRGMEVELVLGPVNEFVYRNLNSPLLHITHIESARQMYEACMEIYPKMDAAILCAAVADFTPETTADQKIKRKGEMMIRLVPTQD
;
A
#
# COMPACT_ATOMS: atom_id res chain seq x y z
N MET A 1 3.28 -34.02 21.39
CA MET A 1 3.53 -32.74 20.74
C MET A 1 2.42 -32.45 19.74
N ASN A 2 1.86 -31.26 19.81
CA ASN A 2 0.76 -30.88 18.96
C ASN A 2 1.29 -30.24 17.65
N THR A 3 1.14 -30.97 16.53
CA THR A 3 1.64 -30.49 15.21
C THR A 3 0.85 -29.32 14.64
N SER A 4 -0.36 -29.02 15.18
CA SER A 4 -1.14 -27.87 14.74
C SER A 4 -0.48 -26.53 15.08
N GLU A 5 0.43 -26.52 16.07
CA GLU A 5 1.19 -25.33 16.44
C GLU A 5 2.25 -24.94 15.41
N ASN A 6 2.58 -25.86 14.50
CA ASN A 6 3.60 -25.68 13.47
C ASN A 6 2.98 -25.41 12.09
N LYS A 7 1.82 -24.75 12.06
CA LYS A 7 1.18 -24.41 10.79
C LYS A 7 2.09 -23.53 9.97
N LYS A 8 2.45 -23.99 8.79
CA LYS A 8 3.29 -23.26 7.85
C LYS A 8 2.52 -22.11 7.20
N ILE A 9 3.09 -20.92 7.21
CA ILE A 9 2.54 -19.78 6.50
C ILE A 9 2.79 -19.98 5.01
N GLN A 10 1.74 -19.97 4.21
CA GLN A 10 1.79 -20.18 2.76
C GLN A 10 1.35 -18.97 1.97
N LYS A 11 0.48 -18.14 2.55
CA LYS A 11 -0.09 -16.96 1.87
C LYS A 11 0.09 -15.75 2.76
N VAL A 12 0.75 -14.73 2.24
CA VAL A 12 1.04 -13.51 3.01
C VAL A 12 0.59 -12.27 2.25
N LEU A 13 -0.07 -11.38 2.99
CA LEU A 13 -0.39 -10.03 2.53
C LEU A 13 0.75 -9.11 2.96
N ILE A 14 1.25 -8.31 2.03
CA ILE A 14 2.26 -7.30 2.32
C ILE A 14 1.77 -5.96 1.80
N THR A 15 1.82 -4.93 2.63
CA THR A 15 1.60 -3.55 2.19
C THR A 15 2.94 -2.85 2.06
N ALA A 16 3.09 -2.04 1.03
CA ALA A 16 4.35 -1.33 0.78
C ALA A 16 4.10 0.01 0.08
N GLY A 17 5.05 0.91 0.24
CA GLY A 17 5.03 2.22 -0.40
C GLY A 17 4.20 3.23 0.36
N PRO A 18 4.13 4.47 -0.17
CA PRO A 18 3.33 5.53 0.42
C PRO A 18 1.88 5.45 -0.01
N THR A 19 1.02 6.27 0.60
CA THR A 19 -0.26 6.62 0.01
C THR A 19 -0.22 8.09 -0.39
N TYR A 20 -0.94 8.42 -1.47
CA TYR A 20 -1.10 9.79 -1.95
C TYR A 20 -2.54 10.22 -1.75
N GLU A 21 -2.72 11.33 -1.03
CA GLU A 21 -4.04 11.87 -0.70
C GLU A 21 -4.28 13.09 -1.58
N ARG A 22 -5.21 12.98 -2.52
CA ARG A 22 -5.42 14.02 -3.54
C ARG A 22 -5.99 15.30 -2.98
N ILE A 23 -5.42 16.44 -3.40
CA ILE A 23 -5.99 17.76 -3.26
C ILE A 23 -6.87 18.06 -4.48
N ASP A 24 -6.35 17.76 -5.66
CA ASP A 24 -7.01 17.90 -6.94
C ASP A 24 -6.40 16.87 -7.92
N PRO A 25 -6.78 16.87 -9.23
CA PRO A 25 -6.24 15.89 -10.17
C PRO A 25 -4.71 15.95 -10.38
N VAL A 26 -4.05 17.04 -9.98
CA VAL A 26 -2.61 17.22 -10.25
C VAL A 26 -1.77 17.38 -8.99
N ARG A 27 -2.39 17.54 -7.82
CA ARG A 27 -1.67 17.74 -6.56
C ARG A 27 -2.13 16.74 -5.52
N PHE A 28 -1.20 16.32 -4.69
CA PHE A 28 -1.48 15.39 -3.60
C PHE A 28 -0.59 15.67 -2.39
N ILE A 29 -1.00 15.16 -1.26
CA ILE A 29 -0.19 15.06 -0.05
C ILE A 29 0.24 13.60 0.07
N GLY A 30 1.53 13.39 0.28
CA GLY A 30 2.11 12.07 0.41
C GLY A 30 3.35 12.10 1.27
N ASN A 31 4.16 11.05 1.19
CA ASN A 31 5.41 10.95 1.92
C ASN A 31 6.50 10.36 1.03
N TYR A 32 7.73 10.32 1.55
CA TYR A 32 8.90 9.92 0.79
C TYR A 32 9.15 8.40 0.76
N SER A 33 8.23 7.58 1.24
CA SER A 33 8.44 6.13 1.22
C SER A 33 8.76 5.64 -0.20
N SER A 34 9.85 4.90 -0.34
CA SER A 34 10.22 4.28 -1.61
C SER A 34 9.60 2.91 -1.81
N GLY A 35 9.04 2.30 -0.76
CA GLY A 35 8.51 0.95 -0.79
C GLY A 35 9.55 -0.15 -0.73
N LYS A 36 10.85 0.17 -0.65
CA LYS A 36 11.94 -0.81 -0.73
C LYS A 36 11.85 -1.90 0.33
N MET A 37 11.48 -1.56 1.57
CA MET A 37 11.39 -2.54 2.65
C MET A 37 10.32 -3.60 2.35
N GLY A 38 9.12 -3.18 2.00
CA GLY A 38 8.03 -4.11 1.67
C GLY A 38 8.35 -4.96 0.45
N ILE A 39 8.99 -4.37 -0.56
CA ILE A 39 9.43 -5.10 -1.75
C ILE A 39 10.47 -6.17 -1.39
N ALA A 40 11.45 -5.83 -0.54
CA ALA A 40 12.45 -6.79 -0.08
C ALA A 40 11.82 -7.96 0.69
N LEU A 41 10.83 -7.67 1.52
CA LEU A 41 10.08 -8.70 2.25
C LEU A 41 9.26 -9.58 1.31
N ALA A 42 8.64 -8.98 0.30
CA ALA A 42 7.91 -9.74 -0.72
C ALA A 42 8.85 -10.69 -1.46
N GLU A 43 10.02 -10.21 -1.87
CA GLU A 43 11.04 -11.02 -2.54
C GLU A 43 11.46 -12.22 -1.68
N GLU A 44 11.73 -11.98 -0.40
CA GLU A 44 12.12 -13.07 0.53
C GLU A 44 11.00 -14.09 0.71
N CYS A 45 9.75 -13.64 0.84
CA CYS A 45 8.62 -14.55 0.94
C CYS A 45 8.46 -15.40 -0.33
N LEU A 46 8.63 -14.78 -1.50
CA LEU A 46 8.58 -15.51 -2.77
C LEU A 46 9.70 -16.54 -2.86
N ASN A 47 10.91 -16.18 -2.42
CA ASN A 47 12.07 -17.09 -2.42
C ASN A 47 11.85 -18.29 -1.50
N ARG A 48 10.99 -18.14 -0.50
CA ARG A 48 10.61 -19.22 0.41
C ARG A 48 9.40 -20.02 -0.06
N GLY A 49 8.91 -19.74 -1.26
CA GLY A 49 7.79 -20.48 -1.85
C GLY A 49 6.41 -20.04 -1.37
N MET A 50 6.30 -18.89 -0.74
CA MET A 50 5.00 -18.34 -0.30
C MET A 50 4.29 -17.63 -1.44
N GLU A 51 2.97 -17.71 -1.43
CA GLU A 51 2.15 -16.82 -2.25
C GLU A 51 2.09 -15.45 -1.61
N VAL A 52 2.31 -14.41 -2.40
CA VAL A 52 2.34 -13.01 -1.92
C VAL A 52 1.28 -12.19 -2.61
N GLU A 53 0.40 -11.59 -1.82
CA GLU A 53 -0.49 -10.52 -2.23
C GLU A 53 0.16 -9.21 -1.78
N LEU A 54 0.66 -8.43 -2.73
CA LEU A 54 1.34 -7.16 -2.46
C LEU A 54 0.40 -6.01 -2.80
N VAL A 55 -0.01 -5.27 -1.77
CA VAL A 55 -0.78 -4.03 -1.95
C VAL A 55 0.22 -2.89 -1.94
N LEU A 56 0.39 -2.26 -3.09
CA LEU A 56 1.50 -1.35 -3.34
C LEU A 56 1.01 0.06 -3.66
N GLY A 57 1.46 1.02 -2.86
CA GLY A 57 1.26 2.44 -3.12
C GLY A 57 2.12 2.94 -4.28
N PRO A 58 2.00 4.22 -4.64
CA PRO A 58 2.73 4.78 -5.78
C PRO A 58 4.24 4.81 -5.52
N VAL A 59 4.97 3.98 -6.24
CA VAL A 59 6.43 3.91 -6.19
C VAL A 59 6.96 3.82 -7.62
N ASN A 60 8.25 4.15 -7.78
CA ASN A 60 8.90 3.98 -9.06
C ASN A 60 8.96 2.49 -9.41
N GLU A 61 8.60 2.14 -10.64
CA GLU A 61 8.59 0.74 -11.08
C GLU A 61 9.96 0.06 -10.97
N PHE A 62 11.06 0.81 -11.01
CA PHE A 62 12.40 0.25 -10.81
C PHE A 62 12.56 -0.46 -9.47
N VAL A 63 11.75 -0.10 -8.48
CA VAL A 63 11.81 -0.70 -7.15
C VAL A 63 11.30 -2.13 -7.15
N TYR A 64 10.30 -2.43 -7.97
CA TYR A 64 9.64 -3.75 -7.97
C TYR A 64 9.68 -4.50 -9.30
N ARG A 65 10.21 -3.92 -10.38
CA ARG A 65 10.17 -4.54 -11.72
C ARG A 65 10.86 -5.90 -11.80
N ASN A 66 11.79 -6.19 -10.87
CA ASN A 66 12.49 -7.47 -10.82
C ASN A 66 11.73 -8.55 -10.05
N LEU A 67 10.63 -8.20 -9.38
CA LEU A 67 9.76 -9.18 -8.78
C LEU A 67 8.97 -9.88 -9.89
N ASN A 68 9.32 -11.12 -10.15
CA ASN A 68 8.67 -11.91 -11.19
C ASN A 68 8.49 -13.34 -10.68
N SER A 69 7.26 -13.68 -10.36
CA SER A 69 6.91 -15.00 -9.85
C SER A 69 5.43 -15.29 -10.10
N PRO A 70 5.08 -16.53 -10.45
CA PRO A 70 3.66 -16.91 -10.54
C PRO A 70 2.94 -16.87 -9.18
N LEU A 71 3.70 -16.79 -8.08
CA LEU A 71 3.16 -16.69 -6.72
C LEU A 71 2.87 -15.25 -6.28
N LEU A 72 3.23 -14.26 -7.10
CA LEU A 72 3.06 -12.85 -6.80
C LEU A 72 1.85 -12.26 -7.50
N HIS A 73 1.01 -11.59 -6.73
CA HIS A 73 -0.05 -10.74 -7.25
C HIS A 73 0.12 -9.34 -6.65
N ILE A 74 0.16 -8.32 -7.50
CA ILE A 74 0.29 -6.92 -7.08
C ILE A 74 -1.02 -6.20 -7.31
N THR A 75 -1.52 -5.55 -6.25
CA THR A 75 -2.65 -4.63 -6.33
C THR A 75 -2.10 -3.22 -6.14
N HIS A 76 -2.18 -2.41 -7.19
CA HIS A 76 -1.74 -1.02 -7.14
C HIS A 76 -2.85 -0.15 -6.56
N ILE A 77 -2.50 0.65 -5.57
CA ILE A 77 -3.42 1.62 -4.96
C ILE A 77 -2.76 2.99 -4.89
N GLU A 78 -3.52 4.01 -4.58
CA GLU A 78 -3.03 5.37 -4.43
C GLU A 78 -3.26 5.89 -3.03
N SER A 79 -4.50 5.87 -2.54
CA SER A 79 -4.87 6.49 -1.27
C SER A 79 -4.92 5.49 -0.11
N ALA A 80 -4.91 6.03 1.11
CA ALA A 80 -5.09 5.23 2.32
C ALA A 80 -6.39 4.43 2.28
N ARG A 81 -7.46 5.05 1.81
CA ARG A 81 -8.76 4.38 1.70
C ARG A 81 -8.72 3.20 0.73
N GLN A 82 -8.08 3.37 -0.43
CA GLN A 82 -7.92 2.29 -1.39
C GLN A 82 -7.09 1.15 -0.81
N MET A 83 -6.02 1.47 -0.08
CA MET A 83 -5.20 0.45 0.59
C MET A 83 -6.03 -0.32 1.61
N TYR A 84 -6.80 0.38 2.43
CA TYR A 84 -7.69 -0.24 3.40
C TYR A 84 -8.68 -1.20 2.73
N GLU A 85 -9.36 -0.73 1.69
CA GLU A 85 -10.36 -1.56 0.98
C GLU A 85 -9.72 -2.80 0.35
N ALA A 86 -8.56 -2.65 -0.27
CA ALA A 86 -7.83 -3.78 -0.86
C ALA A 86 -7.42 -4.80 0.20
N CYS A 87 -6.88 -4.32 1.33
CA CYS A 87 -6.46 -5.18 2.43
C CYS A 87 -7.64 -5.93 3.05
N MET A 88 -8.76 -5.27 3.25
CA MET A 88 -9.95 -5.91 3.84
C MET A 88 -10.53 -7.00 2.94
N GLU A 89 -10.41 -6.85 1.64
CA GLU A 89 -10.84 -7.87 0.68
C GLU A 89 -9.88 -9.07 0.67
N ILE A 90 -8.58 -8.82 0.75
CA ILE A 90 -7.54 -9.84 0.62
C ILE A 90 -7.30 -10.59 1.93
N TYR A 91 -7.26 -9.87 3.05
CA TYR A 91 -6.84 -10.37 4.36
C TYR A 91 -7.51 -11.68 4.81
N PRO A 92 -8.83 -11.87 4.62
CA PRO A 92 -9.48 -13.11 5.09
C PRO A 92 -8.95 -14.39 4.47
N LYS A 93 -8.27 -14.29 3.33
CA LYS A 93 -7.73 -15.44 2.60
C LYS A 93 -6.25 -15.70 2.91
N MET A 94 -5.65 -14.89 3.78
CA MET A 94 -4.21 -14.93 4.06
C MET A 94 -3.91 -15.65 5.37
N ASP A 95 -2.70 -16.20 5.46
CA ASP A 95 -2.19 -16.82 6.69
C ASP A 95 -1.53 -15.78 7.60
N ALA A 96 -0.98 -14.72 7.01
CA ALA A 96 -0.30 -13.65 7.73
C ALA A 96 -0.33 -12.34 6.95
N ALA A 97 -0.06 -11.25 7.63
CA ALA A 97 0.07 -9.94 7.01
C ALA A 97 1.29 -9.20 7.56
N ILE A 98 2.03 -8.54 6.69
CA ILE A 98 3.17 -7.69 7.03
C ILE A 98 2.86 -6.27 6.53
N LEU A 99 2.64 -5.37 7.46
CA LEU A 99 2.20 -4.01 7.15
C LEU A 99 3.41 -3.07 7.15
N CYS A 100 4.00 -2.85 5.97
CA CYS A 100 5.18 -2.02 5.78
C CYS A 100 4.89 -0.69 5.10
N ALA A 101 3.67 -0.46 4.64
CA ALA A 101 3.33 0.77 3.94
C ALA A 101 3.45 1.98 4.85
N ALA A 102 3.84 3.12 4.27
CA ALA A 102 3.81 4.42 4.92
C ALA A 102 2.49 5.10 4.57
N VAL A 103 1.44 4.77 5.30
CA VAL A 103 0.10 5.30 5.08
C VAL A 103 0.05 6.74 5.59
N ALA A 104 -0.54 7.64 4.81
CA ALA A 104 -0.73 9.03 5.25
C ALA A 104 -1.73 9.07 6.42
N ASP A 105 -1.36 9.81 7.48
CA ASP A 105 -2.22 9.97 8.66
C ASP A 105 -3.36 10.94 8.40
N PHE A 106 -3.20 11.84 7.44
CA PHE A 106 -4.15 12.90 7.13
C PHE A 106 -4.44 12.96 5.63
N THR A 107 -5.66 13.34 5.31
CA THR A 107 -6.12 13.51 3.93
C THR A 107 -6.93 14.81 3.83
N PRO A 108 -6.97 15.47 2.67
CA PRO A 108 -7.85 16.64 2.50
C PRO A 108 -9.30 16.27 2.78
N GLU A 109 -9.99 17.14 3.52
CA GLU A 109 -11.40 16.94 3.84
C GLU A 109 -12.25 16.83 2.59
N THR A 110 -11.92 17.62 1.58
CA THR A 110 -12.56 17.60 0.26
C THR A 110 -11.52 17.52 -0.83
N THR A 111 -11.83 16.80 -1.90
CA THR A 111 -10.98 16.67 -3.08
C THR A 111 -11.65 17.37 -4.25
N ALA A 112 -10.94 18.27 -4.92
CA ALA A 112 -11.47 18.95 -6.09
C ALA A 112 -11.45 18.04 -7.33
N ASP A 113 -12.53 18.02 -8.11
CA ASP A 113 -12.60 17.22 -9.35
C ASP A 113 -11.80 17.81 -10.49
N GLN A 114 -11.52 19.11 -10.43
CA GLN A 114 -10.75 19.83 -11.43
C GLN A 114 -9.58 20.53 -10.78
N LYS A 115 -8.52 20.76 -11.57
CA LYS A 115 -7.34 21.48 -11.12
C LYS A 115 -7.73 22.83 -10.52
N ILE A 116 -7.32 23.07 -9.29
CA ILE A 116 -7.55 24.33 -8.60
C ILE A 116 -6.67 25.41 -9.23
N LYS A 117 -7.30 26.49 -9.69
CA LYS A 117 -6.58 27.61 -10.28
C LYS A 117 -5.89 28.43 -9.19
N ARG A 118 -4.67 28.87 -9.47
CA ARG A 118 -3.91 29.75 -8.58
C ARG A 118 -4.62 31.10 -8.41
N LYS A 119 -4.97 31.46 -7.16
CA LYS A 119 -5.63 32.72 -6.79
C LYS A 119 -5.11 33.26 -5.47
N GLY A 120 -3.82 33.53 -5.35
CA GLY A 120 -3.24 33.93 -4.07
C GLY A 120 -3.04 32.75 -3.13
N GLU A 121 -3.45 32.88 -1.87
CA GLU A 121 -3.27 31.85 -0.87
C GLU A 121 -4.25 30.70 -1.04
N MET A 122 -3.80 29.51 -0.67
CA MET A 122 -4.65 28.32 -0.61
C MET A 122 -4.61 27.75 0.81
N MET A 123 -5.77 27.44 1.35
CA MET A 123 -5.90 26.77 2.63
C MET A 123 -6.54 25.40 2.41
N ILE A 124 -5.93 24.38 3.01
CA ILE A 124 -6.43 23.00 2.90
C ILE A 124 -6.69 22.49 4.30
N ARG A 125 -7.91 22.07 4.56
CA ARG A 125 -8.23 21.38 5.81
C ARG A 125 -7.91 19.89 5.67
N LEU A 126 -7.06 19.42 6.56
CA LEU A 126 -6.71 18.01 6.63
C LEU A 126 -7.49 17.35 7.76
N VAL A 127 -7.98 16.16 7.49
CA VAL A 127 -8.69 15.32 8.46
C VAL A 127 -7.98 13.98 8.57
N PRO A 128 -8.08 13.28 9.72
CA PRO A 128 -7.45 11.97 9.87
C PRO A 128 -7.96 10.97 8.84
N THR A 129 -7.03 10.15 8.32
CA THR A 129 -7.41 8.98 7.52
C THR A 129 -7.98 7.90 8.44
N GLN A 130 -8.68 6.95 7.86
CA GLN A 130 -9.17 5.80 8.60
C GLN A 130 -8.00 4.90 9.02
N ASP A 131 -7.96 4.55 10.30
CA ASP A 131 -6.92 3.71 10.89
C ASP A 131 -7.21 2.22 10.69
#